data_fad2410445d914f6a8b6fb8b4587cd98
#
_entry.id   fad2410445d914f6a8b6fb8b4587cd98
#
_cell.length_a   1.000
_cell.length_b   1.000
_cell.length_c   1.000
_cell.angle_alpha   90.00
_cell.angle_beta   90.00
_cell.angle_gamma   90.00
#
_symmetry.space_group_name_H-M   'P 1'
#
loop_
_entity.id
_entity.type
_entity.pdbx_description
1 polymer ?
#
loop_
_entity_poly.entity_id
_entity_poly.type
_entity_poly.pdbx_seq_one_letter_code
_entity_poly.pdbx_strand_id
1 'polypeptide(L)'
;AGRSEAVSLLLIDEAAFIDQIGEIWASAQQTLATGGGAIVLSTPYGTGNWFHKTWVSAENNENDFLPIKLPWYVHPERDQTWRDRQDELLGDPRMASQECDCDFSTSGDVVFYSEWIEFLKETTIQDPIERRGVDQNLWIWEAADYSREYMITADVARGDGKDFSTAHILDIETNTQVGEYRGQMSPKEFGYFLVGLASEYNNAMLVVENASIGWATLDSIIERGYVNLYHSPKSDQLTAESYLRVFEGNSEMTPGFTMSMRSRPLVVNKFREYVGDRSCIIRSKRLLEEMKVFIWRNGRPEAQSGYNDDLVMAFGIGMYLRDTSLKFQQQSHDMTRATLGGMSKSTYVGAYGANQNTKPFEIQNPYGGKEDIKWLL
;
A
#
# COMPACT_ATOMS: atom_id res chain seq x y z
N ALA A 1 -34.79 -3.95 -23.54
CA ALA A 1 -35.20 -3.62 -24.91
C ALA A 1 -34.20 -4.26 -25.87
N GLY A 2 -34.66 -4.83 -27.00
CA GLY A 2 -33.76 -5.33 -28.04
C GLY A 2 -33.64 -6.83 -28.20
N ARG A 3 -34.42 -7.65 -27.50
CA ARG A 3 -34.34 -9.14 -27.61
C ARG A 3 -35.22 -9.76 -28.70
N SER A 4 -36.02 -8.99 -29.40
CA SER A 4 -37.07 -9.53 -30.28
C SER A 4 -36.94 -9.15 -31.75
N GLU A 5 -35.98 -8.32 -32.14
CA GLU A 5 -35.80 -7.89 -33.52
C GLU A 5 -34.34 -8.06 -33.98
N ALA A 6 -34.16 -8.48 -35.25
CA ALA A 6 -32.83 -8.50 -35.86
C ALA A 6 -32.42 -7.06 -36.21
N VAL A 7 -31.24 -6.65 -35.76
CA VAL A 7 -30.70 -5.31 -35.94
C VAL A 7 -29.53 -5.35 -36.92
N SER A 8 -29.59 -4.53 -37.99
CA SER A 8 -28.49 -4.44 -38.96
C SER A 8 -27.30 -3.61 -38.47
N LEU A 9 -27.56 -2.62 -37.61
CA LEU A 9 -26.55 -1.77 -37.00
C LEU A 9 -27.00 -1.36 -35.61
N LEU A 10 -26.13 -1.62 -34.60
CA LEU A 10 -26.30 -1.13 -33.26
C LEU A 10 -25.29 0.00 -33.01
N LEU A 11 -25.76 1.14 -32.52
CA LEU A 11 -24.92 2.25 -32.09
C LEU A 11 -25.07 2.41 -30.58
N ILE A 12 -23.96 2.40 -29.87
CA ILE A 12 -23.89 2.68 -28.44
C ILE A 12 -23.01 3.90 -28.27
N ASP A 13 -23.58 4.99 -27.81
CA ASP A 13 -22.87 6.23 -27.50
C ASP A 13 -22.61 6.36 -26.01
N GLU A 14 -21.51 7.01 -25.65
CA GLU A 14 -21.06 7.18 -24.26
C GLU A 14 -20.94 5.87 -23.46
N ALA A 15 -20.46 4.82 -24.12
CA ALA A 15 -20.44 3.47 -23.57
C ALA A 15 -19.65 3.34 -22.26
N ALA A 16 -18.63 4.18 -22.03
CA ALA A 16 -17.85 4.17 -20.79
C ALA A 16 -18.65 4.64 -19.56
N PHE A 17 -19.73 5.43 -19.79
CA PHE A 17 -20.56 6.05 -18.75
C PHE A 17 -21.87 5.29 -18.50
N ILE A 18 -22.16 4.24 -19.27
CA ILE A 18 -23.39 3.46 -19.11
C ILE A 18 -23.20 2.41 -18.01
N ASP A 19 -24.00 2.51 -16.95
CA ASP A 19 -24.07 1.47 -15.93
C ASP A 19 -24.55 0.13 -16.55
N GLN A 20 -23.94 -0.99 -16.09
CA GLN A 20 -24.28 -2.35 -16.55
C GLN A 20 -24.18 -2.55 -18.08
N ILE A 21 -23.35 -1.77 -18.76
CA ILE A 21 -23.15 -1.89 -20.22
C ILE A 21 -22.81 -3.33 -20.66
N GLY A 22 -22.08 -4.10 -19.85
CA GLY A 22 -21.76 -5.50 -20.13
C GLY A 22 -22.99 -6.39 -20.25
N GLU A 23 -24.01 -6.19 -19.43
CA GLU A 23 -25.29 -6.92 -19.52
C GLU A 23 -26.12 -6.47 -20.73
N ILE A 24 -26.10 -5.17 -21.00
CA ILE A 24 -26.76 -4.58 -22.22
C ILE A 24 -26.10 -5.16 -23.45
N TRP A 25 -24.76 -5.20 -23.51
CA TRP A 25 -24.00 -5.77 -24.61
C TRP A 25 -24.33 -7.25 -24.84
N ALA A 26 -24.28 -8.07 -23.77
CA ALA A 26 -24.57 -9.51 -23.82
C ALA A 26 -26.00 -9.77 -24.36
N SER A 27 -26.94 -8.90 -24.03
CA SER A 27 -28.31 -8.97 -24.54
C SER A 27 -28.44 -8.52 -26.03
N ALA A 28 -27.71 -7.47 -26.39
CA ALA A 28 -27.74 -6.89 -27.73
C ALA A 28 -26.96 -7.74 -28.75
N GLN A 29 -25.89 -8.39 -28.34
CA GLN A 29 -25.05 -9.24 -29.20
C GLN A 29 -25.87 -10.35 -29.89
N GLN A 30 -26.87 -10.91 -29.21
CA GLN A 30 -27.75 -11.92 -29.79
C GLN A 30 -28.61 -11.39 -30.95
N THR A 31 -28.95 -10.11 -30.94
CA THR A 31 -29.72 -9.46 -32.02
C THR A 31 -28.86 -9.17 -33.26
N LEU A 32 -27.55 -9.13 -33.10
CA LEU A 32 -26.57 -8.96 -34.18
C LEU A 32 -26.17 -10.28 -34.85
N ALA A 33 -26.51 -11.44 -34.25
CA ALA A 33 -26.12 -12.77 -34.72
C ALA A 33 -26.59 -13.10 -36.16
N THR A 34 -27.51 -12.32 -36.72
CA THR A 34 -28.01 -12.46 -38.10
C THR A 34 -27.18 -11.68 -39.13
N GLY A 35 -26.01 -11.16 -38.77
CA GLY A 35 -25.11 -10.42 -39.67
C GLY A 35 -25.13 -8.92 -39.47
N GLY A 36 -25.63 -8.42 -38.34
CA GLY A 36 -25.55 -7.00 -37.96
C GLY A 36 -24.18 -6.59 -37.46
N GLY A 37 -23.85 -5.29 -37.55
CA GLY A 37 -22.66 -4.68 -36.99
C GLY A 37 -22.94 -3.83 -35.77
N ALA A 38 -21.90 -3.53 -34.97
CA ALA A 38 -21.99 -2.59 -33.85
C ALA A 38 -20.94 -1.49 -33.96
N ILE A 39 -21.32 -0.27 -33.61
CA ILE A 39 -20.41 0.86 -33.38
C ILE A 39 -20.57 1.26 -31.92
N VAL A 40 -19.48 1.21 -31.19
CA VAL A 40 -19.43 1.59 -29.76
C VAL A 40 -18.47 2.76 -29.64
N LEU A 41 -18.94 3.88 -29.14
CA LEU A 41 -18.13 5.09 -29.00
C LEU A 41 -18.28 5.69 -27.61
N SER A 42 -17.22 6.31 -27.14
CA SER A 42 -17.19 7.06 -25.88
C SER A 42 -15.91 7.87 -25.77
N THR A 43 -15.89 8.92 -24.96
CA THR A 43 -14.66 9.39 -24.34
C THR A 43 -14.27 8.41 -23.22
N PRO A 44 -12.98 8.31 -22.86
CA PRO A 44 -12.53 7.48 -21.74
C PRO A 44 -13.19 7.87 -20.42
N TYR A 45 -13.46 6.88 -19.58
CA TYR A 45 -13.94 7.11 -18.21
C TYR A 45 -13.23 6.14 -17.25
N GLY A 46 -11.95 6.43 -16.98
CA GLY A 46 -11.10 5.56 -16.19
C GLY A 46 -10.73 4.25 -16.89
N THR A 47 -9.92 3.49 -16.21
CA THR A 47 -9.50 2.16 -16.62
C THR A 47 -10.40 1.09 -16.00
N GLY A 48 -10.48 -0.12 -16.58
CA GLY A 48 -11.16 -1.29 -15.98
C GLY A 48 -12.66 -1.40 -16.18
N ASN A 49 -13.37 -0.37 -16.67
CA ASN A 49 -14.76 -0.50 -17.08
C ASN A 49 -14.90 -1.38 -18.35
N TRP A 50 -16.14 -1.71 -18.73
CA TRP A 50 -16.38 -2.57 -19.88
C TRP A 50 -15.81 -1.99 -21.18
N PHE A 51 -15.95 -0.68 -21.42
CA PHE A 51 -15.45 -0.01 -22.62
C PHE A 51 -13.91 -0.08 -22.70
N HIS A 52 -13.21 0.22 -21.59
CA HIS A 52 -11.75 0.10 -21.52
C HIS A 52 -11.28 -1.35 -21.75
N LYS A 53 -11.91 -2.35 -21.11
CA LYS A 53 -11.56 -3.77 -21.30
C LYS A 53 -11.75 -4.20 -22.76
N THR A 54 -12.87 -3.80 -23.37
CA THR A 54 -13.18 -4.09 -24.76
C THR A 54 -12.18 -3.41 -25.69
N TRP A 55 -11.78 -2.16 -25.37
CA TRP A 55 -10.76 -1.41 -26.10
C TRP A 55 -9.40 -2.11 -26.06
N VAL A 56 -8.89 -2.45 -24.88
CA VAL A 56 -7.60 -3.15 -24.71
C VAL A 56 -7.60 -4.50 -25.41
N SER A 57 -8.67 -5.27 -25.28
CA SER A 57 -8.81 -6.53 -26.01
C SER A 57 -8.83 -6.33 -27.54
N ALA A 58 -9.39 -5.23 -28.03
CA ALA A 58 -9.35 -4.88 -29.45
C ALA A 58 -7.95 -4.49 -29.93
N GLU A 59 -7.21 -3.70 -29.15
CA GLU A 59 -5.81 -3.37 -29.45
C GLU A 59 -4.91 -4.60 -29.48
N ASN A 60 -5.19 -5.60 -28.62
CA ASN A 60 -4.48 -6.87 -28.57
C ASN A 60 -4.98 -7.91 -29.61
N ASN A 61 -5.98 -7.58 -30.45
CA ASN A 61 -6.64 -8.48 -31.37
C ASN A 61 -7.29 -9.72 -30.68
N GLU A 62 -7.81 -9.55 -29.48
CA GLU A 62 -8.48 -10.58 -28.69
C GLU A 62 -10.02 -10.57 -28.89
N ASN A 63 -10.56 -9.61 -29.64
CA ASN A 63 -11.97 -9.50 -30.00
C ASN A 63 -12.13 -9.00 -31.44
N ASP A 64 -13.36 -8.97 -31.97
CA ASP A 64 -13.68 -8.60 -33.36
C ASP A 64 -13.86 -7.08 -33.56
N PHE A 65 -13.64 -6.25 -32.56
CA PHE A 65 -13.72 -4.81 -32.69
C PHE A 65 -12.46 -4.21 -33.33
N LEU A 66 -12.67 -3.24 -34.24
CA LEU A 66 -11.61 -2.39 -34.76
C LEU A 66 -11.45 -1.15 -33.86
N PRO A 67 -10.32 -0.99 -33.12
CA PRO A 67 -10.12 0.17 -32.28
C PRO A 67 -9.75 1.40 -33.13
N ILE A 68 -10.53 2.48 -33.01
CA ILE A 68 -10.29 3.75 -33.70
C ILE A 68 -10.15 4.84 -32.65
N LYS A 69 -8.95 5.40 -32.47
CA LYS A 69 -8.66 6.48 -31.55
C LYS A 69 -8.64 7.82 -32.29
N LEU A 70 -9.46 8.78 -31.86
CA LEU A 70 -9.63 10.09 -32.49
C LEU A 70 -9.35 11.23 -31.51
N PRO A 71 -8.10 11.44 -31.08
CA PRO A 71 -7.74 12.57 -30.25
C PRO A 71 -7.84 13.89 -31.00
N TRP A 72 -7.85 15.01 -30.25
CA TRP A 72 -8.08 16.35 -30.79
C TRP A 72 -7.19 16.72 -31.97
N TYR A 73 -5.95 16.29 -31.99
CA TYR A 73 -4.98 16.63 -33.04
C TYR A 73 -5.22 15.93 -34.39
N VAL A 74 -6.11 14.96 -34.42
CA VAL A 74 -6.57 14.35 -35.68
C VAL A 74 -7.50 15.29 -36.45
N HIS A 75 -8.13 16.23 -35.74
CA HIS A 75 -9.02 17.19 -36.37
C HIS A 75 -8.22 18.34 -37.01
N PRO A 76 -8.40 18.61 -38.33
CA PRO A 76 -7.54 19.54 -39.07
C PRO A 76 -7.64 21.00 -38.61
N GLU A 77 -8.69 21.39 -37.91
CA GLU A 77 -8.91 22.76 -37.42
C GLU A 77 -8.55 22.94 -35.96
N ARG A 78 -7.97 21.90 -35.29
CA ARG A 78 -7.56 21.94 -33.88
C ARG A 78 -6.06 21.94 -33.78
N ASP A 79 -5.54 22.99 -33.19
CA ASP A 79 -4.10 23.19 -32.90
C ASP A 79 -3.82 23.21 -31.39
N GLN A 80 -2.57 23.41 -31.01
CA GLN A 80 -2.17 23.50 -29.60
C GLN A 80 -2.89 24.63 -28.87
N THR A 81 -3.13 25.77 -29.56
CA THR A 81 -3.87 26.90 -28.98
C THR A 81 -5.31 26.51 -28.63
N TRP A 82 -5.95 25.71 -29.50
CA TRP A 82 -7.27 25.14 -29.21
C TRP A 82 -7.20 24.23 -27.98
N ARG A 83 -6.16 23.38 -27.88
CA ARG A 83 -6.00 22.43 -26.74
C ARG A 83 -5.77 23.18 -25.41
N ASP A 84 -4.89 24.20 -25.41
CA ASP A 84 -4.62 25.03 -24.23
C ASP A 84 -5.87 25.75 -23.75
N ARG A 85 -6.70 26.20 -24.70
CA ARG A 85 -8.01 26.80 -24.35
C ARG A 85 -9.00 25.80 -23.76
N GLN A 86 -8.94 24.51 -24.11
CA GLN A 86 -9.76 23.48 -23.45
C GLN A 86 -9.31 23.27 -22.00
N ASP A 87 -8.01 23.33 -21.71
CA ASP A 87 -7.50 23.26 -20.32
C ASP A 87 -8.04 24.41 -19.46
N GLU A 88 -8.06 25.62 -20.01
CA GLU A 88 -8.63 26.80 -19.34
C GLU A 88 -10.15 26.68 -19.12
N LEU A 89 -10.87 26.20 -20.14
CA LEU A 89 -12.35 26.11 -20.10
C LEU A 89 -12.84 25.01 -19.15
N LEU A 90 -12.15 23.86 -19.12
CA LEU A 90 -12.53 22.73 -18.27
C LEU A 90 -11.99 22.89 -16.85
N GLY A 91 -10.96 23.73 -16.67
CA GLY A 91 -10.39 24.03 -15.35
C GLY A 91 -9.69 22.86 -14.67
N ASP A 92 -9.64 21.70 -15.31
CA ASP A 92 -8.91 20.51 -14.87
C ASP A 92 -8.21 19.88 -16.08
N PRO A 93 -6.86 19.89 -16.15
CA PRO A 93 -6.10 19.28 -17.23
C PRO A 93 -6.43 17.80 -17.46
N ARG A 94 -6.85 17.09 -16.42
CA ARG A 94 -7.25 15.67 -16.54
C ARG A 94 -8.54 15.50 -17.28
N MET A 95 -9.54 16.35 -17.00
CA MET A 95 -10.79 16.36 -17.79
C MET A 95 -10.48 16.69 -19.26
N ALA A 96 -9.60 17.63 -19.50
CA ALA A 96 -9.21 17.97 -20.87
C ALA A 96 -8.44 16.81 -21.55
N SER A 97 -7.61 16.07 -20.84
CA SER A 97 -6.98 14.85 -21.37
C SER A 97 -7.99 13.74 -21.65
N GLN A 98 -8.96 13.54 -20.77
CA GLN A 98 -10.07 12.60 -20.99
C GLN A 98 -10.84 12.93 -22.25
N GLU A 99 -11.32 14.18 -22.35
CA GLU A 99 -12.23 14.61 -23.41
C GLU A 99 -11.52 14.87 -24.75
N CYS A 100 -10.25 15.30 -24.70
CA CYS A 100 -9.54 15.72 -25.90
C CYS A 100 -8.48 14.72 -26.38
N ASP A 101 -7.72 14.13 -25.43
CA ASP A 101 -6.57 13.27 -25.78
C ASP A 101 -6.95 11.78 -25.86
N CYS A 102 -8.17 11.42 -25.50
CA CYS A 102 -8.67 10.05 -25.41
C CYS A 102 -7.78 9.19 -24.49
N ASP A 103 -7.39 9.73 -23.32
CA ASP A 103 -6.54 9.06 -22.39
C ASP A 103 -7.34 8.42 -21.24
N PHE A 104 -7.30 7.08 -21.17
CA PHE A 104 -7.99 6.32 -20.13
C PHE A 104 -7.33 6.49 -18.75
N SER A 105 -6.04 6.73 -18.69
CA SER A 105 -5.29 6.76 -17.45
C SER A 105 -5.47 8.06 -16.66
N THR A 106 -5.83 9.14 -17.34
CA THR A 106 -6.08 10.44 -16.72
C THR A 106 -7.54 10.66 -16.34
N SER A 107 -8.44 9.81 -16.83
CA SER A 107 -9.87 9.93 -16.61
C SER A 107 -10.33 9.18 -15.35
N GLY A 108 -11.27 9.76 -14.60
CA GLY A 108 -11.87 9.20 -13.40
C GLY A 108 -11.21 9.66 -12.08
N ASP A 109 -11.80 9.25 -10.97
CA ASP A 109 -11.34 9.56 -9.61
C ASP A 109 -10.18 8.65 -9.19
N VAL A 110 -9.06 8.67 -9.94
CA VAL A 110 -7.88 7.85 -9.61
C VAL A 110 -7.25 8.31 -8.30
N VAL A 111 -6.81 7.36 -7.49
CA VAL A 111 -6.07 7.64 -6.26
C VAL A 111 -4.64 8.06 -6.58
N PHE A 112 -3.98 7.34 -7.48
CA PHE A 112 -2.59 7.59 -7.91
C PHE A 112 -2.57 8.15 -9.33
N TYR A 113 -1.95 9.30 -9.51
CA TYR A 113 -1.90 9.94 -10.81
C TYR A 113 -0.98 9.22 -11.78
N SER A 114 -1.31 9.26 -13.06
CA SER A 114 -0.55 8.57 -14.12
C SER A 114 0.91 9.00 -14.16
N GLU A 115 1.20 10.28 -13.96
CA GLU A 115 2.57 10.80 -13.88
C GLU A 115 3.39 10.18 -12.75
N TRP A 116 2.77 9.87 -11.61
CA TRP A 116 3.43 9.19 -10.50
C TRP A 116 3.70 7.71 -10.83
N ILE A 117 2.72 7.06 -11.46
CA ILE A 117 2.83 5.67 -11.92
C ILE A 117 3.97 5.52 -12.93
N GLU A 118 4.05 6.42 -13.94
CA GLU A 118 5.13 6.38 -14.91
C GLU A 118 6.49 6.70 -14.27
N PHE A 119 6.56 7.67 -13.35
CA PHE A 119 7.78 7.92 -12.59
C PHE A 119 8.26 6.68 -11.82
N LEU A 120 7.37 6.00 -11.09
CA LEU A 120 7.72 4.78 -10.36
C LEU A 120 8.21 3.68 -11.32
N LYS A 121 7.51 3.49 -12.45
CA LYS A 121 7.83 2.48 -13.47
C LYS A 121 9.23 2.70 -14.05
N GLU A 122 9.61 3.95 -14.29
CA GLU A 122 10.91 4.28 -14.90
C GLU A 122 12.06 4.28 -13.88
N THR A 123 11.79 4.57 -12.60
CA THR A 123 12.85 4.83 -11.63
C THR A 123 13.03 3.77 -10.56
N THR A 124 11.95 3.15 -10.08
CA THR A 124 12.02 2.30 -8.87
C THR A 124 11.57 0.85 -9.09
N ILE A 125 10.68 0.60 -10.05
CA ILE A 125 10.22 -0.76 -10.36
C ILE A 125 11.35 -1.59 -10.91
N GLN A 126 11.56 -2.78 -10.34
CA GLN A 126 12.60 -3.70 -10.79
C GLN A 126 12.22 -5.15 -10.54
N ASP A 127 12.85 -6.06 -11.23
CA ASP A 127 12.68 -7.49 -10.97
C ASP A 127 13.31 -7.88 -9.62
N PRO A 128 12.70 -8.80 -8.85
CA PRO A 128 13.27 -9.28 -7.60
C PRO A 128 14.59 -10.02 -7.83
N ILE A 129 15.53 -9.89 -6.90
CA ILE A 129 16.80 -10.63 -6.92
C ILE A 129 16.58 -12.13 -6.61
N GLU A 130 15.51 -12.43 -5.87
CA GLU A 130 15.15 -13.78 -5.47
C GLU A 130 13.64 -13.96 -5.47
N ARG A 131 13.18 -15.15 -5.87
CA ARG A 131 11.79 -15.58 -5.75
C ARG A 131 11.75 -16.88 -4.97
N ARG A 132 10.95 -16.92 -3.90
CA ARG A 132 10.87 -18.08 -2.99
C ARG A 132 9.47 -18.70 -3.00
N GLY A 133 9.40 -19.93 -2.52
CA GLY A 133 8.17 -20.72 -2.45
C GLY A 133 7.93 -21.55 -3.71
N VAL A 134 7.03 -22.53 -3.60
CA VAL A 134 6.72 -23.47 -4.71
C VAL A 134 6.21 -22.70 -5.93
N ASP A 135 5.35 -21.68 -5.69
CA ASP A 135 4.75 -20.87 -6.75
C ASP A 135 5.55 -19.57 -7.00
N GLN A 136 6.75 -19.43 -6.41
CA GLN A 136 7.59 -18.23 -6.51
C GLN A 136 6.85 -16.94 -6.11
N ASN A 137 5.97 -17.03 -5.15
CA ASN A 137 5.08 -15.97 -4.73
C ASN A 137 5.71 -14.94 -3.79
N LEU A 138 6.78 -15.30 -3.08
CA LEU A 138 7.57 -14.38 -2.27
C LEU A 138 8.70 -13.79 -3.13
N TRP A 139 8.64 -12.49 -3.35
CA TRP A 139 9.61 -11.72 -4.10
C TRP A 139 10.50 -10.92 -3.14
N ILE A 140 11.80 -11.04 -3.28
CA ILE A 140 12.80 -10.38 -2.44
C ILE A 140 13.68 -9.49 -3.33
N TRP A 141 13.82 -8.22 -2.96
CA TRP A 141 14.71 -7.26 -3.60
C TRP A 141 15.95 -6.95 -2.78
N GLU A 142 15.86 -7.06 -1.44
CA GLU A 142 17.00 -6.92 -0.54
C GLU A 142 16.94 -8.01 0.52
N ALA A 143 18.09 -8.64 0.78
CA ALA A 143 18.24 -9.57 1.91
C ALA A 143 18.17 -8.79 3.23
N ALA A 144 17.82 -9.50 4.31
CA ALA A 144 17.78 -8.92 5.64
C ALA A 144 19.15 -8.39 6.07
N ASP A 145 19.19 -7.16 6.55
CA ASP A 145 20.34 -6.54 7.19
C ASP A 145 20.01 -6.32 8.68
N TYR A 146 20.74 -7.00 9.56
CA TYR A 146 20.47 -6.96 11.00
C TYR A 146 20.83 -5.62 11.67
N SER A 147 21.41 -4.67 10.92
CA SER A 147 21.61 -3.29 11.36
C SER A 147 20.40 -2.40 11.11
N ARG A 148 19.42 -2.88 10.33
CA ARG A 148 18.22 -2.14 9.92
C ARG A 148 16.98 -2.65 10.62
N GLU A 149 15.96 -1.80 10.68
CA GLU A 149 14.67 -2.13 11.24
C GLU A 149 13.62 -2.27 10.13
N TYR A 150 12.79 -3.31 10.26
CA TYR A 150 11.80 -3.66 9.28
C TYR A 150 10.40 -3.71 9.87
N MET A 151 9.42 -3.45 9.01
CA MET A 151 8.01 -3.67 9.25
C MET A 151 7.47 -4.62 8.19
N ILE A 152 6.67 -5.60 8.61
CA ILE A 152 5.91 -6.45 7.69
C ILE A 152 4.44 -6.14 7.87
N THR A 153 3.81 -5.69 6.79
CA THR A 153 2.38 -5.39 6.75
C THR A 153 1.65 -6.41 5.90
N ALA A 154 0.53 -6.91 6.38
CA ALA A 154 -0.20 -7.99 5.73
C ALA A 154 -1.71 -7.75 5.68
N ASP A 155 -2.29 -8.05 4.53
CA ASP A 155 -3.71 -8.20 4.30
C ASP A 155 -4.04 -9.68 4.07
N VAL A 156 -5.14 -10.17 4.67
CA VAL A 156 -5.42 -11.60 4.81
C VAL A 156 -6.66 -12.01 4.05
N ALA A 157 -6.51 -12.91 3.08
CA ALA A 157 -7.61 -13.57 2.38
C ALA A 157 -7.91 -14.96 2.93
N ARG A 158 -9.06 -15.52 2.51
CA ARG A 158 -9.48 -16.88 2.93
C ARG A 158 -8.59 -18.01 2.44
N GLY A 159 -7.88 -17.79 1.32
CA GLY A 159 -7.05 -18.80 0.69
C GLY A 159 -7.81 -19.81 -0.18
N ASP A 160 -9.12 -19.68 -0.32
CA ASP A 160 -9.99 -20.58 -1.09
C ASP A 160 -10.75 -19.90 -2.24
N GLY A 161 -10.50 -18.61 -2.44
CA GLY A 161 -11.22 -17.76 -3.38
C GLY A 161 -10.36 -17.09 -4.44
N LYS A 162 -10.85 -15.95 -4.93
CA LYS A 162 -10.15 -15.11 -5.91
C LYS A 162 -9.20 -14.10 -5.25
N ASP A 163 -9.37 -13.86 -3.94
CA ASP A 163 -8.59 -12.90 -3.18
C ASP A 163 -7.26 -13.53 -2.74
N PHE A 164 -6.24 -12.69 -2.58
CA PHE A 164 -4.89 -13.13 -2.22
C PHE A 164 -4.53 -12.62 -0.83
N SER A 165 -3.88 -13.46 -0.03
CA SER A 165 -3.13 -12.98 1.13
C SER A 165 -1.86 -12.30 0.64
N THR A 166 -1.62 -11.09 1.12
CA THR A 166 -0.50 -10.25 0.70
C THR A 166 0.31 -9.77 1.89
N ALA A 167 1.60 -9.60 1.69
CA ALA A 167 2.47 -8.98 2.67
C ALA A 167 3.57 -8.17 2.00
N HIS A 168 3.94 -7.05 2.61
CA HIS A 168 5.10 -6.25 2.22
C HIS A 168 6.11 -6.22 3.36
N ILE A 169 7.38 -6.34 3.00
CA ILE A 169 8.51 -6.11 3.89
C ILE A 169 9.06 -4.74 3.57
N LEU A 170 9.06 -3.86 4.56
CA LEU A 170 9.45 -2.46 4.44
C LEU A 170 10.65 -2.17 5.34
N ASP A 171 11.71 -1.60 4.78
CA ASP A 171 12.74 -0.92 5.56
C ASP A 171 12.14 0.39 6.07
N ILE A 172 12.05 0.54 7.40
CA ILE A 172 11.37 1.69 8.02
C ILE A 172 12.17 2.98 7.85
N GLU A 173 13.50 2.90 7.89
CA GLU A 173 14.37 4.08 7.80
C GLU A 173 14.35 4.68 6.40
N THR A 174 14.61 3.85 5.40
CA THR A 174 14.72 4.29 4.00
C THR A 174 13.37 4.35 3.27
N ASN A 175 12.31 3.83 3.90
CA ASN A 175 10.99 3.71 3.30
C ASN A 175 10.99 2.92 1.98
N THR A 176 11.74 1.82 1.99
CA THR A 176 11.96 0.98 0.80
C THR A 176 11.22 -0.34 0.93
N GLN A 177 10.52 -0.74 -0.12
CA GLN A 177 9.98 -2.08 -0.26
C GLN A 177 11.13 -3.06 -0.55
N VAL A 178 11.42 -3.95 0.39
CA VAL A 178 12.50 -4.94 0.27
C VAL A 178 12.00 -6.34 -0.03
N GLY A 179 10.73 -6.61 0.23
CA GLY A 179 10.09 -7.87 -0.13
C GLY A 179 8.58 -7.75 -0.29
N GLU A 180 7.99 -8.72 -1.00
CA GLU A 180 6.55 -8.83 -1.23
C GLU A 180 6.11 -10.28 -1.36
N TYR A 181 5.05 -10.63 -0.67
CA TYR A 181 4.34 -11.88 -0.87
C TYR A 181 2.94 -11.60 -1.43
N ARG A 182 2.51 -12.43 -2.39
CA ARG A 182 1.13 -12.47 -2.89
C ARG A 182 0.79 -13.90 -3.26
N GLY A 183 -0.11 -14.52 -2.52
CA GLY A 183 -0.46 -15.92 -2.76
C GLY A 183 -1.69 -16.36 -2.00
N GLN A 184 -2.01 -17.64 -2.15
CA GLN A 184 -3.13 -18.28 -1.48
C GLN A 184 -2.59 -19.27 -0.45
N MET A 185 -2.72 -18.92 0.81
CA MET A 185 -2.45 -19.78 1.96
C MET A 185 -3.67 -19.79 2.87
N SER A 186 -3.85 -20.85 3.64
CA SER A 186 -4.81 -20.79 4.74
C SER A 186 -4.37 -19.74 5.74
N PRO A 187 -5.30 -19.04 6.44
CA PRO A 187 -4.94 -18.00 7.39
C PRO A 187 -3.96 -18.46 8.47
N LYS A 188 -4.07 -19.71 8.90
CA LYS A 188 -3.18 -20.31 9.89
C LYS A 188 -1.75 -20.50 9.35
N GLU A 189 -1.60 -21.05 8.16
CA GLU A 189 -0.30 -21.23 7.50
C GLU A 189 0.34 -19.89 7.20
N PHE A 190 -0.47 -18.91 6.79
CA PHE A 190 0.00 -17.55 6.53
C PHE A 190 0.55 -16.90 7.80
N GLY A 191 -0.08 -17.11 8.98
CA GLY A 191 0.46 -16.65 10.25
C GLY A 191 1.83 -17.25 10.57
N TYR A 192 2.02 -18.55 10.34
CA TYR A 192 3.32 -19.21 10.53
C TYR A 192 4.37 -18.70 9.54
N PHE A 193 3.99 -18.49 8.29
CA PHE A 193 4.84 -17.90 7.28
C PHE A 193 5.30 -16.49 7.65
N LEU A 194 4.38 -15.64 8.11
CA LEU A 194 4.68 -14.28 8.54
C LEU A 194 5.64 -14.22 9.73
N VAL A 195 5.49 -15.11 10.71
CA VAL A 195 6.43 -15.22 11.85
C VAL A 195 7.83 -15.60 11.38
N GLY A 196 7.93 -16.58 10.47
CA GLY A 196 9.22 -16.97 9.89
C GLY A 196 9.90 -15.82 9.16
N LEU A 197 9.13 -15.13 8.32
CA LEU A 197 9.62 -13.98 7.56
C LEU A 197 10.04 -12.81 8.46
N ALA A 198 9.23 -12.50 9.47
CA ALA A 198 9.53 -11.44 10.43
C ALA A 198 10.78 -11.75 11.26
N SER A 199 10.99 -13.01 11.63
CA SER A 199 12.19 -13.45 12.33
C SER A 199 13.44 -13.33 11.46
N GLU A 200 13.34 -13.63 10.16
CA GLU A 200 14.42 -13.45 9.19
C GLU A 200 14.80 -11.97 9.04
N TYR A 201 13.82 -11.08 8.99
CA TYR A 201 14.04 -9.63 8.87
C TYR A 201 14.17 -8.95 10.22
N ASN A 202 15.17 -9.34 10.99
CA ASN A 202 15.59 -8.72 12.26
C ASN A 202 14.45 -8.57 13.27
N ASN A 203 13.59 -9.58 13.42
CA ASN A 203 12.37 -9.52 14.22
C ASN A 203 11.49 -8.31 13.88
N ALA A 204 11.20 -8.13 12.59
CA ALA A 204 10.40 -7.05 12.05
C ALA A 204 9.11 -6.83 12.83
N MET A 205 8.66 -5.59 12.94
CA MET A 205 7.33 -5.31 13.48
C MET A 205 6.26 -5.89 12.55
N LEU A 206 5.45 -6.81 13.07
CA LEU A 206 4.43 -7.50 12.29
C LEU A 206 3.08 -6.80 12.45
N VAL A 207 2.52 -6.34 11.35
CA VAL A 207 1.23 -5.65 11.29
C VAL A 207 0.29 -6.43 10.39
N VAL A 208 -0.73 -7.03 10.96
CA VAL A 208 -1.73 -7.83 10.22
C VAL A 208 -3.08 -7.14 10.35
N GLU A 209 -3.80 -6.95 9.25
CA GLU A 209 -5.17 -6.48 9.32
C GLU A 209 -6.06 -7.49 10.07
N ASN A 210 -6.77 -7.02 11.10
CA ASN A 210 -7.54 -7.89 12.00
C ASN A 210 -9.02 -8.02 11.61
N ALA A 211 -9.41 -7.54 10.43
CA ALA A 211 -10.78 -7.69 9.97
C ALA A 211 -11.12 -9.16 9.70
N SER A 212 -12.28 -9.60 10.19
CA SER A 212 -12.90 -10.90 9.86
C SER A 212 -11.93 -12.11 9.92
N ILE A 213 -11.24 -12.41 8.83
CA ILE A 213 -10.36 -13.59 8.65
C ILE A 213 -8.98 -13.38 9.25
N GLY A 214 -8.51 -12.14 9.32
CA GLY A 214 -7.22 -11.78 9.90
C GLY A 214 -7.02 -12.27 11.33
N TRP A 215 -8.11 -12.48 12.08
CA TRP A 215 -8.06 -13.05 13.43
C TRP A 215 -7.45 -14.45 13.46
N ALA A 216 -7.77 -15.32 12.51
CA ALA A 216 -7.20 -16.67 12.48
C ALA A 216 -5.68 -16.65 12.22
N THR A 217 -5.21 -15.67 11.45
CA THR A 217 -3.77 -15.42 11.24
C THR A 217 -3.12 -14.89 12.51
N LEU A 218 -3.74 -13.92 13.17
CA LEU A 218 -3.25 -13.33 14.43
C LEU A 218 -3.18 -14.38 15.56
N ASP A 219 -4.19 -15.23 15.71
CA ASP A 219 -4.17 -16.32 16.69
C ASP A 219 -2.96 -17.24 16.48
N SER A 220 -2.65 -17.56 15.22
CA SER A 220 -1.48 -18.38 14.89
C SER A 220 -0.15 -17.70 15.21
N ILE A 221 -0.06 -16.39 15.02
CA ILE A 221 1.11 -15.58 15.37
C ILE A 221 1.30 -15.55 16.89
N ILE A 222 0.22 -15.34 17.63
CA ILE A 222 0.21 -15.32 19.11
C ILE A 222 0.55 -16.71 19.65
N GLU A 223 -0.02 -17.80 19.09
CA GLU A 223 0.31 -19.17 19.44
C GLU A 223 1.81 -19.48 19.30
N ARG A 224 2.47 -18.86 18.29
CA ARG A 224 3.91 -18.96 18.09
C ARG A 224 4.74 -18.10 19.04
N GLY A 225 4.11 -17.27 19.86
CA GLY A 225 4.77 -16.40 20.83
C GLY A 225 5.57 -15.25 20.19
N TYR A 226 5.16 -14.78 18.98
CA TYR A 226 5.82 -13.66 18.35
C TYR A 226 5.53 -12.36 19.11
N VAL A 227 6.60 -11.69 19.59
CA VAL A 227 6.46 -10.57 20.54
C VAL A 227 6.33 -9.20 19.87
N ASN A 228 6.92 -9.01 18.69
CA ASN A 228 6.90 -7.72 18.00
C ASN A 228 5.67 -7.59 17.08
N LEU A 229 4.49 -7.82 17.65
CA LEU A 229 3.20 -7.72 16.97
C LEU A 229 2.57 -6.36 17.28
N TYR A 230 2.10 -5.68 16.23
CA TYR A 230 1.37 -4.42 16.36
C TYR A 230 -0.01 -4.64 16.99
N HIS A 231 -0.43 -3.69 17.82
CA HIS A 231 -1.75 -3.67 18.45
C HIS A 231 -2.43 -2.32 18.21
N SER A 232 -3.69 -2.37 17.77
CA SER A 232 -4.52 -1.17 17.63
C SER A 232 -5.20 -0.79 18.94
N PRO A 233 -5.32 0.51 19.27
CA PRO A 233 -6.15 0.96 20.38
C PRO A 233 -7.64 0.70 20.09
N LYS A 234 -8.41 0.26 21.08
CA LYS A 234 -9.86 0.00 20.93
C LYS A 234 -10.72 1.28 20.74
N SER A 235 -10.16 2.45 21.00
CA SER A 235 -10.85 3.72 20.83
C SER A 235 -10.65 4.27 19.42
N ASP A 236 -11.71 4.81 18.83
CA ASP A 236 -11.73 5.50 17.52
C ASP A 236 -10.82 6.75 17.43
N GLN A 237 -10.17 7.14 18.52
CA GLN A 237 -9.25 8.25 18.59
C GLN A 237 -7.81 7.75 18.39
N LEU A 238 -7.39 7.66 17.14
CA LEU A 238 -5.99 7.49 16.73
C LEU A 238 -5.20 8.80 16.99
N THR A 239 -5.00 9.14 18.24
CA THR A 239 -4.11 10.23 18.64
C THR A 239 -2.80 9.69 19.15
N ALA A 240 -1.69 10.43 18.97
CA ALA A 240 -0.39 10.07 19.56
C ALA A 240 -0.49 9.82 21.08
N GLU A 241 -1.44 10.49 21.76
CA GLU A 241 -1.73 10.29 23.17
C GLU A 241 -2.37 8.93 23.48
N SER A 242 -3.14 8.35 22.56
CA SER A 242 -3.74 7.00 22.76
C SER A 242 -2.66 5.92 22.79
N TYR A 243 -1.57 6.08 22.05
CA TYR A 243 -0.43 5.17 22.09
C TYR A 243 0.41 5.35 23.36
N LEU A 244 0.55 6.56 23.88
CA LEU A 244 1.27 6.82 25.13
C LEU A 244 0.57 6.18 26.35
N ARG A 245 -0.76 6.12 26.34
CA ARG A 245 -1.56 5.47 27.42
C ARG A 245 -1.40 3.94 27.45
N VAL A 246 -0.90 3.33 26.38
CA VAL A 246 -0.58 1.89 26.32
C VAL A 246 0.51 1.52 27.34
N PHE A 247 1.52 2.38 27.48
CA PHE A 247 2.58 2.19 28.46
C PHE A 247 2.13 2.41 29.90
N GLU A 248 1.01 3.08 30.13
CA GLU A 248 0.41 3.28 31.45
C GLU A 248 -0.52 2.12 31.89
N GLY A 249 -0.64 1.05 31.08
CA GLY A 249 -1.36 -0.20 31.44
C GLY A 249 -2.89 -0.09 31.47
N ASN A 250 -3.49 1.00 30.97
CA ASN A 250 -4.90 1.34 31.12
C ASN A 250 -5.74 1.29 29.83
N SER A 251 -5.19 0.93 28.67
CA SER A 251 -5.97 0.82 27.44
C SER A 251 -6.09 -0.62 26.97
N GLU A 252 -7.31 -1.04 26.69
CA GLU A 252 -7.56 -2.31 26.02
C GLU A 252 -7.06 -2.20 24.57
N MET A 253 -6.06 -2.99 24.25
CA MET A 253 -5.45 -3.08 22.92
C MET A 253 -5.97 -4.31 22.19
N THR A 254 -6.10 -4.20 20.88
CA THR A 254 -6.51 -5.28 19.99
C THR A 254 -5.34 -5.69 19.11
N PRO A 255 -4.93 -6.96 19.07
CA PRO A 255 -3.88 -7.41 18.16
C PRO A 255 -4.19 -7.05 16.70
N GLY A 256 -3.15 -6.67 15.96
CA GLY A 256 -3.25 -6.30 14.56
C GLY A 256 -3.77 -4.88 14.32
N PHE A 257 -3.87 -4.52 13.04
CA PHE A 257 -4.39 -3.24 12.56
C PHE A 257 -5.88 -3.32 12.30
N THR A 258 -6.66 -2.45 12.94
CA THR A 258 -8.12 -2.39 12.73
C THR A 258 -8.44 -1.44 11.58
N MET A 259 -8.80 -2.01 10.43
CA MET A 259 -9.33 -1.25 9.31
C MET A 259 -10.80 -0.90 9.54
N SER A 260 -11.15 0.34 9.32
CA SER A 260 -12.51 0.86 9.45
C SER A 260 -12.87 1.75 8.26
N MET A 261 -14.15 2.08 8.11
CA MET A 261 -14.58 3.05 7.09
C MET A 261 -13.91 4.42 7.25
N ARG A 262 -13.47 4.78 8.47
CA ARG A 262 -12.76 6.04 8.75
C ARG A 262 -11.26 5.93 8.52
N SER A 263 -10.63 4.82 8.93
CA SER A 263 -9.18 4.65 8.78
C SER A 263 -8.75 4.34 7.34
N ARG A 264 -9.58 3.63 6.55
CA ARG A 264 -9.25 3.29 5.15
C ARG A 264 -8.90 4.53 4.29
N PRO A 265 -9.70 5.62 4.26
CA PRO A 265 -9.31 6.83 3.54
C PRO A 265 -8.03 7.49 4.07
N LEU A 266 -7.77 7.41 5.38
CA LEU A 266 -6.56 7.97 5.98
C LEU A 266 -5.30 7.17 5.56
N VAL A 267 -5.39 5.85 5.58
CA VAL A 267 -4.35 4.93 5.08
C VAL A 267 -4.01 5.25 3.63
N VAL A 268 -5.05 5.34 2.78
CA VAL A 268 -4.89 5.61 1.35
C VAL A 268 -4.34 7.02 1.09
N ASN A 269 -4.83 8.04 1.79
CA ASN A 269 -4.31 9.40 1.67
C ASN A 269 -2.84 9.49 2.09
N LYS A 270 -2.45 8.77 3.15
CA LYS A 270 -1.05 8.73 3.58
C LYS A 270 -0.16 8.04 2.54
N PHE A 271 -0.61 6.93 1.98
CA PHE A 271 0.11 6.27 0.89
C PHE A 271 0.23 7.18 -0.34
N ARG A 272 -0.85 7.86 -0.72
CA ARG A 272 -0.87 8.84 -1.80
C ARG A 272 0.12 9.99 -1.58
N GLU A 273 0.22 10.51 -0.35
CA GLU A 273 1.19 11.52 0.05
C GLU A 273 2.62 11.05 -0.21
N TYR A 274 3.00 9.86 0.29
CA TYR A 274 4.33 9.29 0.09
C TYR A 274 4.71 9.08 -1.39
N VAL A 275 3.75 8.66 -2.21
CA VAL A 275 3.97 8.50 -3.65
C VAL A 275 4.13 9.85 -4.34
N GLY A 276 3.25 10.83 -4.02
CA GLY A 276 3.29 12.18 -4.59
C GLY A 276 4.58 12.92 -4.25
N ASP A 277 5.05 12.79 -3.00
CA ASP A 277 6.30 13.39 -2.51
C ASP A 277 7.56 12.61 -2.94
N ARG A 278 7.40 11.47 -3.64
CA ARG A 278 8.50 10.57 -4.04
C ARG A 278 9.35 10.12 -2.84
N SER A 279 8.72 9.95 -1.69
CA SER A 279 9.38 9.64 -0.42
C SER A 279 9.26 8.18 0.00
N CYS A 280 8.84 7.29 -0.91
CA CYS A 280 8.88 5.85 -0.77
C CYS A 280 9.44 5.19 -2.04
N ILE A 281 10.09 4.03 -1.87
CA ILE A 281 10.63 3.24 -2.97
C ILE A 281 9.82 1.97 -3.13
N ILE A 282 9.01 1.95 -4.19
CA ILE A 282 8.18 0.79 -4.58
C ILE A 282 8.92 0.04 -5.67
N ARG A 283 9.14 -1.27 -5.48
CA ARG A 283 9.86 -2.13 -6.43
C ARG A 283 8.96 -3.12 -7.16
N SER A 284 7.77 -3.36 -6.63
CA SER A 284 6.86 -4.36 -7.16
C SER A 284 6.05 -3.85 -8.34
N LYS A 285 6.19 -4.54 -9.47
CA LYS A 285 5.30 -4.35 -10.61
C LYS A 285 3.86 -4.81 -10.33
N ARG A 286 3.65 -5.81 -9.44
CA ARG A 286 2.29 -6.28 -9.07
C ARG A 286 1.54 -5.19 -8.30
N LEU A 287 2.21 -4.56 -7.33
CA LEU A 287 1.65 -3.41 -6.61
C LEU A 287 1.36 -2.25 -7.57
N LEU A 288 2.28 -1.95 -8.50
CA LEU A 288 2.07 -0.89 -9.49
C LEU A 288 0.82 -1.14 -10.35
N GLU A 289 0.56 -2.39 -10.77
CA GLU A 289 -0.64 -2.71 -11.54
C GLU A 289 -1.93 -2.53 -10.73
N GLU A 290 -1.94 -2.86 -9.43
CA GLU A 290 -3.09 -2.58 -8.57
C GLU A 290 -3.29 -1.06 -8.37
N MET A 291 -2.20 -0.28 -8.21
CA MET A 291 -2.28 1.18 -8.08
C MET A 291 -2.92 1.86 -9.29
N LYS A 292 -2.71 1.35 -10.51
CA LYS A 292 -3.30 1.89 -11.75
C LYS A 292 -4.82 1.84 -11.78
N VAL A 293 -5.39 0.84 -11.12
CA VAL A 293 -6.83 0.56 -11.12
C VAL A 293 -7.51 0.89 -9.80
N PHE A 294 -6.80 1.60 -8.91
CA PHE A 294 -7.30 1.99 -7.61
C PHE A 294 -7.91 3.39 -7.66
N ILE A 295 -9.20 3.50 -7.35
CA ILE A 295 -10.00 4.71 -7.58
C ILE A 295 -10.80 5.13 -6.33
N TRP A 296 -11.21 6.38 -6.29
CA TRP A 296 -12.25 6.85 -5.40
C TRP A 296 -13.63 6.56 -5.99
N ARG A 297 -14.47 5.82 -5.30
CA ARG A 297 -15.87 5.59 -5.68
C ARG A 297 -16.76 6.00 -4.52
N ASN A 298 -17.63 7.00 -4.77
CA ASN A 298 -18.53 7.54 -3.73
C ASN A 298 -17.79 7.91 -2.42
N GLY A 299 -16.61 8.50 -2.51
CA GLY A 299 -15.78 8.88 -1.38
C GLY A 299 -15.05 7.74 -0.67
N ARG A 300 -15.12 6.51 -1.19
CA ARG A 300 -14.41 5.35 -0.69
C ARG A 300 -13.31 4.92 -1.68
N PRO A 301 -12.06 4.73 -1.21
CA PRO A 301 -11.02 4.21 -2.08
C PRO A 301 -11.15 2.69 -2.20
N GLU A 302 -11.18 2.19 -3.44
CA GLU A 302 -11.33 0.77 -3.76
C GLU A 302 -10.76 0.44 -5.14
N ALA A 303 -10.45 -0.83 -5.40
CA ALA A 303 -10.12 -1.27 -6.74
C ALA A 303 -11.33 -1.19 -7.67
N GLN A 304 -11.09 -0.95 -8.95
CA GLN A 304 -12.14 -1.04 -9.96
C GLN A 304 -12.73 -2.45 -10.01
N SER A 305 -13.99 -2.54 -10.41
CA SER A 305 -14.71 -3.81 -10.47
C SER A 305 -13.95 -4.88 -11.27
N GLY A 306 -13.68 -6.02 -10.62
CA GLY A 306 -12.94 -7.15 -11.19
C GLY A 306 -11.42 -7.09 -11.00
N TYR A 307 -10.94 -6.15 -10.20
CA TYR A 307 -9.55 -6.05 -9.75
C TYR A 307 -9.47 -6.17 -8.23
N ASN A 308 -8.28 -6.48 -7.73
CA ASN A 308 -7.98 -6.58 -6.30
C ASN A 308 -7.24 -5.33 -5.83
N ASP A 309 -7.31 -5.06 -4.52
CA ASP A 309 -6.57 -3.98 -3.86
C ASP A 309 -5.74 -4.47 -2.64
N ASP A 310 -5.53 -5.77 -2.56
CA ASP A 310 -4.89 -6.42 -1.41
C ASP A 310 -3.45 -5.90 -1.19
N LEU A 311 -2.65 -5.78 -2.27
CA LEU A 311 -1.30 -5.22 -2.20
C LEU A 311 -1.31 -3.72 -1.87
N VAL A 312 -2.22 -2.95 -2.47
CA VAL A 312 -2.35 -1.51 -2.20
C VAL A 312 -2.69 -1.27 -0.73
N MET A 313 -3.61 -2.07 -0.18
CA MET A 313 -4.02 -1.91 1.21
C MET A 313 -2.94 -2.34 2.20
N ALA A 314 -2.30 -3.49 1.96
CA ALA A 314 -1.19 -3.95 2.79
C ALA A 314 -0.03 -2.93 2.81
N PHE A 315 0.37 -2.39 1.64
CA PHE A 315 1.42 -1.37 1.57
C PHE A 315 0.99 -0.05 2.23
N GLY A 316 -0.25 0.37 1.99
CA GLY A 316 -0.83 1.58 2.58
C GLY A 316 -0.82 1.57 4.11
N ILE A 317 -1.12 0.43 4.74
CA ILE A 317 -1.02 0.25 6.20
C ILE A 317 0.40 0.55 6.67
N GLY A 318 1.42 0.07 5.94
CA GLY A 318 2.82 0.33 6.25
C GLY A 318 3.16 1.82 6.21
N MET A 319 2.73 2.51 5.15
CA MET A 319 2.93 3.95 5.01
C MET A 319 2.24 4.74 6.13
N TYR A 320 1.04 4.32 6.50
CA TYR A 320 0.28 4.97 7.58
C TYR A 320 0.93 4.81 8.95
N LEU A 321 1.51 3.65 9.23
CA LEU A 321 2.12 3.35 10.54
C LEU A 321 3.58 3.75 10.64
N ARG A 322 4.28 3.96 9.54
CA ARG A 322 5.71 4.26 9.53
C ARG A 322 6.09 5.45 10.42
N ASP A 323 5.40 6.56 10.28
CA ASP A 323 5.69 7.78 11.05
C ASP A 323 5.49 7.56 12.56
N THR A 324 4.52 6.73 12.93
CA THR A 324 4.26 6.34 14.31
C THR A 324 5.37 5.44 14.83
N SER A 325 5.81 4.47 14.04
CA SER A 325 6.91 3.56 14.37
C SER A 325 8.21 4.30 14.61
N LEU A 326 8.58 5.23 13.74
CA LEU A 326 9.77 6.07 13.90
C LEU A 326 9.74 6.91 15.20
N LYS A 327 8.58 7.44 15.55
CA LYS A 327 8.43 8.19 16.81
C LYS A 327 8.62 7.29 18.03
N PHE A 328 8.11 6.05 18.01
CA PHE A 328 8.32 5.10 19.08
C PHE A 328 9.79 4.69 19.23
N GLN A 329 10.48 4.49 18.13
CA GLN A 329 11.91 4.21 18.14
C GLN A 329 12.70 5.34 18.77
N GLN A 330 12.48 6.57 18.34
CA GLN A 330 13.14 7.74 18.93
C GLN A 330 12.89 7.83 20.44
N GLN A 331 11.65 7.62 20.88
CA GLN A 331 11.31 7.61 22.29
C GLN A 331 11.99 6.46 23.07
N SER A 332 12.05 5.26 22.46
CA SER A 332 12.75 4.11 23.05
C SER A 332 14.25 4.39 23.19
N HIS A 333 14.89 4.93 22.16
CA HIS A 333 16.28 5.34 22.18
C HIS A 333 16.53 6.45 23.23
N ASP A 334 15.64 7.43 23.31
CA ASP A 334 15.75 8.50 24.29
C ASP A 334 15.54 8.00 25.72
N MET A 335 14.59 7.07 25.94
CA MET A 335 14.44 6.39 27.24
C MET A 335 15.64 5.56 27.61
N THR A 336 16.18 4.77 26.68
CA THR A 336 17.39 3.98 26.90
C THR A 336 18.58 4.88 27.22
N ARG A 337 18.73 5.97 26.48
CA ARG A 337 19.76 6.99 26.71
C ARG A 337 19.58 7.70 28.05
N ALA A 338 18.34 8.03 28.42
CA ALA A 338 18.03 8.61 29.73
C ALA A 338 18.29 7.64 30.87
N THR A 339 17.95 6.35 30.70
CA THR A 339 18.19 5.28 31.69
C THR A 339 19.69 5.03 31.87
N LEU A 340 20.44 4.89 30.77
CA LEU A 340 21.88 4.76 30.78
C LEU A 340 22.55 6.02 31.34
N GLY A 341 22.05 7.23 30.95
CA GLY A 341 22.52 8.49 31.52
C GLY A 341 22.16 8.67 33.00
N GLY A 342 21.04 8.10 33.45
CA GLY A 342 20.63 8.03 34.85
C GLY A 342 21.50 7.05 35.66
N MET A 343 21.83 5.90 35.07
CA MET A 343 22.76 4.95 35.67
C MET A 343 24.18 5.51 35.80
N SER A 344 24.64 6.29 34.82
CA SER A 344 25.94 6.99 34.90
C SER A 344 25.96 8.14 35.91
N LYS A 345 24.80 8.66 36.32
CA LYS A 345 24.60 9.71 37.35
C LYS A 345 24.24 9.12 38.71
N SER A 346 24.05 7.81 38.82
CA SER A 346 23.88 7.16 40.11
C SER A 346 25.22 7.26 40.87
N THR A 347 25.30 8.32 41.62
CA THR A 347 26.34 8.45 42.67
C THR A 347 26.13 7.27 43.61
N TYR A 348 27.03 6.35 43.62
CA TYR A 348 27.12 5.32 44.66
C TYR A 348 27.32 6.06 45.95
N VAL A 349 26.24 6.35 46.66
CA VAL A 349 26.28 6.81 48.03
C VAL A 349 26.65 5.58 48.89
N GLY A 350 27.92 5.24 48.88
CA GLY A 350 28.47 4.29 49.83
C GLY A 350 28.26 4.87 51.23
N ALA A 351 27.84 4.05 52.17
CA ALA A 351 27.46 4.38 53.52
C ALA A 351 28.61 4.95 54.41
N TYR A 352 29.66 5.47 53.84
CA TYR A 352 30.76 6.14 54.54
C TYR A 352 31.26 7.36 53.75
N GLY A 353 30.93 8.55 54.26
CA GLY A 353 31.57 9.84 54.06
C GLY A 353 31.91 10.24 52.63
N ALA A 354 31.03 11.02 51.99
CA ALA A 354 31.27 11.64 50.72
C ALA A 354 32.50 12.57 50.75
N ASN A 355 33.58 12.17 50.10
CA ASN A 355 34.69 13.06 49.76
C ASN A 355 34.37 13.70 48.39
N GLN A 356 34.13 15.03 48.36
CA GLN A 356 33.63 15.81 47.24
C GLN A 356 34.57 15.99 46.04
N ASN A 357 35.65 15.18 45.93
CA ASN A 357 36.70 15.38 44.93
C ASN A 357 37.02 14.18 44.05
N THR A 358 36.07 13.25 43.79
CA THR A 358 36.29 12.17 42.83
C THR A 358 35.74 12.55 41.47
N LYS A 359 36.55 12.47 40.41
CA LYS A 359 36.12 12.60 39.02
C LYS A 359 35.21 11.44 38.65
N PRO A 360 34.25 11.61 37.71
CA PRO A 360 33.18 10.66 37.46
C PRO A 360 33.59 9.27 36.94
N PHE A 361 34.87 9.01 36.72
CA PHE A 361 35.40 7.71 36.27
C PHE A 361 36.60 7.21 37.07
N GLU A 362 36.82 7.74 38.31
CA GLU A 362 37.82 7.25 39.23
C GLU A 362 37.15 6.37 40.31
N ILE A 363 37.57 5.12 40.45
CA ILE A 363 37.22 4.25 41.56
C ILE A 363 38.39 4.16 42.54
N GLN A 364 38.06 4.03 43.82
CA GLN A 364 39.05 3.80 44.84
C GLN A 364 39.27 2.27 44.97
N ASN A 365 40.48 1.81 44.73
CA ASN A 365 40.82 0.41 44.91
C ASN A 365 40.92 0.03 46.41
N PRO A 366 40.81 -1.26 46.78
CA PRO A 366 40.85 -1.72 48.18
C PRO A 366 42.14 -1.35 48.94
N TYR A 367 43.14 -0.87 48.24
CA TYR A 367 44.45 -0.49 48.79
C TYR A 367 44.66 1.03 48.92
N GLY A 368 43.54 1.81 48.68
CA GLY A 368 43.55 3.25 48.84
C GLY A 368 44.01 4.07 47.63
N GLY A 369 44.32 3.43 46.51
CA GLY A 369 44.66 4.06 45.24
C GLY A 369 43.43 4.43 44.44
N LYS A 370 43.54 5.47 43.57
CA LYS A 370 42.51 5.84 42.60
C LYS A 370 42.83 5.25 41.25
N GLU A 371 41.85 4.59 40.61
CA GLU A 371 41.98 3.97 39.30
C GLU A 371 40.97 4.56 38.33
N ASP A 372 41.44 4.97 37.17
CA ASP A 372 40.58 5.53 36.10
C ASP A 372 40.02 4.36 35.26
N ILE A 373 38.68 4.25 35.23
CA ILE A 373 37.96 3.18 34.52
C ILE A 373 37.40 3.63 33.18
N LYS A 374 37.86 4.73 32.61
CA LYS A 374 37.45 5.23 31.29
C LYS A 374 37.63 4.21 30.15
N TRP A 375 38.52 3.25 30.33
CA TRP A 375 38.77 2.18 29.37
C TRP A 375 37.67 1.11 29.30
N LEU A 376 36.68 1.14 30.21
CA LEU A 376 35.51 0.26 30.22
C LEU A 376 34.33 0.80 29.38
N LEU A 377 34.43 2.03 28.84
CA LEU A 377 33.47 2.70 28.00
C LEU A 377 33.96 2.74 26.54
#